data_37d4de084fb68e401af6dda589dfb117
#
_entry.id   37d4de084fb68e401af6dda589dfb117
#
_cell.length_a   1.000
_cell.length_b   1.000
_cell.length_c   1.000
_cell.angle_alpha   90.00
_cell.angle_beta   90.00
_cell.angle_gamma   90.00
#
_symmetry.space_group_name_H-M   'P 1'
#
loop_
_entity.id
_entity.type
_entity.pdbx_description
1 polymer ?
#
loop_
_entity_poly.entity_id
_entity_poly.type
_entity_poly.pdbx_seq_one_letter_code
_entity_poly.pdbx_strand_id
1 'polypeptide(L)'
;ETYAPELLITFGGAIVSRMIKAFIREHTPHSHWHIDERSTPPDTYKSMTLHIPMDAQTFFDQLQPTEIKANSLPSSYAHQWYQREEKAAQIHDNYLQHIPWCDLKAFSMLMPALPAGSRLQLGNSTPIRYAQLFRYTQVDRTDANRGTSGIDGCTSTAMGAASTFDGITTLIVGDNSFLYDSNALWIKNCSPSLRIIVIQNGGGGIFRFLEGPSGLEEVEEYFETPHNVDIERLVEVHRFKVYRATDAPSLESALSEFYQPGRQAAVLIIQTPEKINGKILKGYFQTLKN
;
A
#
# COMPACT_ATOMS: atom_id res chain seq x y z
N GLU A 1 19.65 -8.97 16.41
CA GLU A 1 19.46 -8.67 17.87
C GLU A 1 19.37 -7.15 18.14
N THR A 2 20.25 -6.32 17.59
CA THR A 2 20.34 -4.86 17.85
C THR A 2 19.03 -4.09 17.66
N TYR A 3 18.17 -4.52 16.76
CA TYR A 3 16.90 -3.90 16.42
C TYR A 3 15.68 -4.60 17.04
N ALA A 4 15.90 -5.67 17.81
CA ALA A 4 14.81 -6.39 18.45
C ALA A 4 14.24 -5.58 19.63
N PRO A 5 12.92 -5.42 19.74
CA PRO A 5 12.31 -4.72 20.87
C PRO A 5 12.28 -5.62 22.10
N GLU A 6 12.54 -5.06 23.28
CA GLU A 6 12.27 -5.74 24.55
C GLU A 6 10.76 -5.80 24.83
N LEU A 7 10.07 -4.68 24.55
CA LEU A 7 8.62 -4.55 24.62
C LEU A 7 8.06 -4.23 23.22
N LEU A 8 7.15 -5.07 22.73
CA LEU A 8 6.36 -4.84 21.52
C LEU A 8 4.92 -4.53 21.91
N ILE A 9 4.40 -3.41 21.47
CA ILE A 9 2.97 -3.07 21.62
C ILE A 9 2.35 -3.10 20.21
N THR A 10 1.29 -3.90 20.06
CA THR A 10 0.57 -4.01 18.79
C THR A 10 -0.91 -3.71 18.94
N PHE A 11 -1.50 -3.07 17.94
CA PHE A 11 -2.92 -2.73 17.90
C PHE A 11 -3.40 -2.60 16.44
N GLY A 12 -4.71 -2.57 16.24
CA GLY A 12 -5.31 -2.41 14.91
C GLY A 12 -5.26 -3.68 14.07
N GLY A 13 -5.31 -3.52 12.75
CA GLY A 13 -5.43 -4.60 11.79
C GLY A 13 -4.11 -5.30 11.45
N ALA A 14 -4.20 -6.29 10.55
CA ALA A 14 -3.03 -7.04 10.09
C ALA A 14 -2.07 -6.17 9.27
N ILE A 15 -0.79 -6.14 9.64
CA ILE A 15 0.24 -5.44 8.88
C ILE A 15 0.54 -6.15 7.54
N VAL A 16 0.90 -5.35 6.54
CA VAL A 16 1.19 -5.84 5.18
C VAL A 16 2.56 -6.50 5.10
N SER A 17 3.58 -5.92 5.76
CA SER A 17 4.97 -6.36 5.67
C SER A 17 5.19 -7.78 6.17
N ARG A 18 5.62 -8.68 5.27
CA ARG A 18 6.06 -10.04 5.64
C ARG A 18 7.41 -10.01 6.36
N MET A 19 8.28 -9.04 6.03
CA MET A 19 9.61 -8.93 6.62
C MET A 19 9.54 -8.58 8.11
N ILE A 20 8.68 -7.63 8.50
CA ILE A 20 8.47 -7.29 9.93
C ILE A 20 7.93 -8.51 10.68
N LYS A 21 6.96 -9.25 10.09
CA LYS A 21 6.43 -10.47 10.71
C LYS A 21 7.51 -11.54 10.91
N ALA A 22 8.35 -11.75 9.90
CA ALA A 22 9.46 -12.70 9.98
C ALA A 22 10.47 -12.26 11.06
N PHE A 23 10.88 -10.99 11.04
CA PHE A 23 11.81 -10.43 11.99
C PHE A 23 11.36 -10.58 13.46
N ILE A 24 10.10 -10.21 13.77
CA ILE A 24 9.56 -10.34 15.13
C ILE A 24 9.44 -11.81 15.57
N ARG A 25 9.13 -12.73 14.65
CA ARG A 25 9.08 -14.16 14.95
C ARG A 25 10.47 -14.77 15.20
N GLU A 26 11.49 -14.29 14.49
CA GLU A 26 12.88 -14.71 14.66
C GLU A 26 13.50 -14.10 15.93
N HIS A 27 13.15 -12.84 16.23
CA HIS A 27 13.62 -12.09 17.39
C HIS A 27 12.45 -11.79 18.33
N THR A 28 11.96 -12.85 18.98
CA THR A 28 10.81 -12.77 19.88
C THR A 28 11.04 -11.76 21.00
N PRO A 29 10.17 -10.75 21.17
CA PRO A 29 10.29 -9.77 22.24
C PRO A 29 10.08 -10.42 23.62
N HIS A 30 10.72 -9.89 24.65
CA HIS A 30 10.52 -10.33 26.03
C HIS A 30 9.06 -10.16 26.48
N SER A 31 8.42 -9.04 26.07
CA SER A 31 7.02 -8.75 26.34
C SER A 31 6.34 -8.27 25.06
N HIS A 32 5.18 -8.88 24.74
CA HIS A 32 4.34 -8.45 23.63
C HIS A 32 2.92 -8.18 24.14
N TRP A 33 2.53 -6.91 24.15
CA TRP A 33 1.18 -6.48 24.48
C TRP A 33 0.37 -6.29 23.21
N HIS A 34 -0.82 -6.88 23.19
CA HIS A 34 -1.75 -6.68 22.09
C HIS A 34 -3.03 -6.03 22.59
N ILE A 35 -3.35 -4.86 22.03
CA ILE A 35 -4.51 -4.05 22.37
C ILE A 35 -5.59 -4.31 21.33
N ASP A 36 -6.69 -4.93 21.74
CA ASP A 36 -7.79 -5.32 20.86
C ASP A 36 -9.04 -5.60 21.68
N GLU A 37 -10.20 -5.06 21.28
CA GLU A 37 -11.48 -5.26 21.95
C GLU A 37 -12.05 -6.68 21.84
N ARG A 38 -11.57 -7.47 20.85
CA ARG A 38 -12.03 -8.85 20.64
C ARG A 38 -11.60 -9.75 21.79
N SER A 39 -12.47 -10.65 22.20
CA SER A 39 -12.18 -11.64 23.26
C SER A 39 -11.05 -12.61 22.90
N THR A 40 -10.87 -12.89 21.60
CA THR A 40 -9.84 -13.78 21.07
C THR A 40 -9.10 -13.11 19.91
N PRO A 41 -8.14 -12.21 20.21
CA PRO A 41 -7.37 -11.52 19.18
C PRO A 41 -6.37 -12.48 18.51
N PRO A 42 -6.05 -12.26 17.24
CA PRO A 42 -5.06 -13.07 16.54
C PRO A 42 -3.64 -12.75 17.00
N ASP A 43 -2.88 -13.75 17.41
CA ASP A 43 -1.45 -13.59 17.65
C ASP A 43 -0.65 -13.71 16.34
N THR A 44 -0.57 -12.62 15.58
CA THR A 44 0.11 -12.56 14.28
C THR A 44 1.60 -12.89 14.39
N TYR A 45 2.23 -12.57 15.51
CA TYR A 45 3.69 -12.72 15.70
C TYR A 45 4.05 -13.99 16.48
N LYS A 46 3.08 -14.69 17.05
CA LYS A 46 3.27 -15.87 17.90
C LYS A 46 4.11 -15.56 19.14
N SER A 47 3.94 -14.39 19.71
CA SER A 47 4.73 -13.90 20.84
C SER A 47 3.91 -13.13 21.87
N MET A 48 2.58 -13.09 21.73
CA MET A 48 1.70 -12.32 22.64
C MET A 48 1.81 -12.84 24.08
N THR A 49 2.22 -11.95 24.99
CA THR A 49 2.32 -12.22 26.43
C THR A 49 1.18 -11.61 27.22
N LEU A 50 0.55 -10.53 26.71
CA LEU A 50 -0.55 -9.85 27.35
C LEU A 50 -1.55 -9.37 26.32
N HIS A 51 -2.82 -9.72 26.51
CA HIS A 51 -3.95 -9.14 25.78
C HIS A 51 -4.61 -8.06 26.65
N ILE A 52 -4.81 -6.88 26.09
CA ILE A 52 -5.46 -5.73 26.74
C ILE A 52 -6.80 -5.50 26.02
N PRO A 53 -7.95 -5.87 26.62
CA PRO A 53 -9.26 -5.84 25.98
C PRO A 53 -9.86 -4.42 25.97
N MET A 54 -9.31 -3.52 25.18
CA MET A 54 -9.81 -2.17 24.98
C MET A 54 -9.42 -1.64 23.59
N ASP A 55 -10.03 -0.54 23.17
CA ASP A 55 -9.60 0.15 21.97
C ASP A 55 -8.28 0.89 22.18
N ALA A 56 -7.52 1.08 21.10
CA ALA A 56 -6.18 1.66 21.18
C ALA A 56 -6.19 3.13 21.64
N GLN A 57 -7.21 3.92 21.25
CA GLN A 57 -7.31 5.32 21.66
C GLN A 57 -7.46 5.42 23.17
N THR A 58 -8.41 4.67 23.74
CA THR A 58 -8.63 4.62 25.19
C THR A 58 -7.37 4.19 25.96
N PHE A 59 -6.64 3.19 25.42
CA PHE A 59 -5.39 2.76 26.02
C PHE A 59 -4.36 3.88 26.07
N PHE A 60 -4.11 4.55 24.96
CA PHE A 60 -3.10 5.62 24.92
C PHE A 60 -3.54 6.88 25.68
N ASP A 61 -4.82 7.19 25.74
CA ASP A 61 -5.36 8.32 26.52
C ASP A 61 -5.20 8.07 28.04
N GLN A 62 -5.23 6.81 28.48
CA GLN A 62 -5.02 6.43 29.90
C GLN A 62 -3.54 6.31 30.29
N LEU A 63 -2.65 6.15 29.30
CA LEU A 63 -1.21 6.18 29.54
C LEU A 63 -0.80 7.61 29.92
N GLN A 64 -0.86 7.91 31.25
CA GLN A 64 -0.29 9.14 31.74
C GLN A 64 1.22 9.07 31.57
N PRO A 65 1.86 10.03 30.93
CA PRO A 65 3.32 10.11 30.93
C PRO A 65 3.74 10.43 32.38
N THR A 66 4.11 9.40 33.12
CA THR A 66 4.92 9.61 34.33
C THR A 66 6.15 10.35 33.85
N GLU A 67 6.36 11.56 34.37
CA GLU A 67 7.40 12.54 34.02
C GLU A 67 8.57 11.93 33.20
N ILE A 68 8.38 11.79 31.90
CA ILE A 68 9.50 11.60 30.99
C ILE A 68 10.22 12.94 31.08
N LYS A 69 11.32 12.96 31.80
CA LYS A 69 12.17 14.16 31.91
C LYS A 69 12.42 14.61 30.45
N ALA A 70 11.95 15.81 30.13
CA ALA A 70 12.01 16.40 28.78
C ALA A 70 13.45 16.47 28.19
N ASN A 71 14.45 16.05 28.94
CA ASN A 71 15.88 16.02 28.62
C ASN A 71 16.45 14.60 28.46
N SER A 72 15.63 13.54 28.39
CA SER A 72 16.20 12.22 28.07
C SER A 72 16.58 12.21 26.61
N LEU A 73 17.88 12.11 26.33
CA LEU A 73 18.37 11.79 24.97
C LEU A 73 17.66 10.52 24.47
N PRO A 74 17.35 10.44 23.15
CA PRO A 74 16.81 9.21 22.58
C PRO A 74 17.63 8.02 23.06
N SER A 75 16.97 6.93 23.45
CA SER A 75 17.68 5.70 23.82
C SER A 75 18.62 5.27 22.69
N SER A 76 19.69 4.54 23.02
CA SER A 76 20.59 3.99 22.01
C SER A 76 19.82 3.17 20.95
N TYR A 77 18.75 2.50 21.37
CA TYR A 77 17.82 1.76 20.51
C TYR A 77 17.12 2.68 19.48
N ALA A 78 16.52 3.78 19.94
CA ALA A 78 15.87 4.74 19.04
C ALA A 78 16.87 5.38 18.07
N HIS A 79 18.07 5.74 18.56
CA HIS A 79 19.12 6.32 17.71
C HIS A 79 19.56 5.37 16.59
N GLN A 80 19.72 4.08 16.88
CA GLN A 80 20.06 3.06 15.88
C GLN A 80 18.97 2.91 14.81
N TRP A 81 17.69 2.95 15.21
CA TRP A 81 16.58 2.94 14.27
C TRP A 81 16.57 4.19 13.37
N TYR A 82 16.78 5.38 13.92
CA TYR A 82 16.85 6.62 13.14
C TYR A 82 18.01 6.59 12.12
N GLN A 83 19.20 6.17 12.54
CA GLN A 83 20.33 6.02 11.62
C GLN A 83 20.05 5.02 10.51
N ARG A 84 19.42 3.89 10.83
CA ARG A 84 19.04 2.89 9.83
C ARG A 84 17.99 3.41 8.87
N GLU A 85 17.02 4.15 9.35
CA GLU A 85 15.99 4.78 8.52
C GLU A 85 16.58 5.82 7.57
N GLU A 86 17.48 6.66 8.06
CA GLU A 86 18.17 7.66 7.22
C GLU A 86 19.00 7.00 6.11
N LYS A 87 19.78 5.98 6.46
CA LYS A 87 20.51 5.17 5.46
C LYS A 87 19.56 4.52 4.45
N ALA A 88 18.46 3.95 4.90
CA ALA A 88 17.49 3.32 4.03
C ALA A 88 16.82 4.32 3.08
N ALA A 89 16.51 5.54 3.55
CA ALA A 89 15.96 6.60 2.71
C ALA A 89 16.94 7.03 1.61
N GLN A 90 18.22 7.20 1.93
CA GLN A 90 19.26 7.53 0.93
C GLN A 90 19.41 6.45 -0.14
N ILE A 91 19.40 5.17 0.28
CA ILE A 91 19.45 4.02 -0.64
C ILE A 91 18.20 3.99 -1.52
N HIS A 92 17.02 4.23 -0.95
CA HIS A 92 15.75 4.29 -1.64
C HIS A 92 15.77 5.34 -2.75
N ASP A 93 16.11 6.58 -2.41
CA ASP A 93 16.16 7.70 -3.37
C ASP A 93 17.14 7.42 -4.51
N ASN A 94 18.35 6.95 -4.18
CA ASN A 94 19.34 6.59 -5.17
C ASN A 94 18.85 5.46 -6.09
N TYR A 95 18.21 4.43 -5.54
CA TYR A 95 17.68 3.33 -6.34
C TYR A 95 16.62 3.80 -7.33
N LEU A 96 15.68 4.64 -6.89
CA LEU A 96 14.60 5.18 -7.71
C LEU A 96 15.09 6.05 -8.89
N GLN A 97 16.24 6.71 -8.74
CA GLN A 97 16.82 7.50 -9.82
C GLN A 97 17.31 6.65 -11.00
N HIS A 98 17.77 5.43 -10.73
CA HIS A 98 18.47 4.57 -11.70
C HIS A 98 17.62 3.42 -12.28
N ILE A 99 16.38 3.24 -11.84
CA ILE A 99 15.51 2.20 -12.38
C ILE A 99 14.78 2.66 -13.65
N PRO A 100 14.52 1.72 -14.59
CA PRO A 100 13.71 2.00 -15.77
C PRO A 100 12.24 2.22 -15.40
N TRP A 101 11.41 2.56 -16.40
CA TRP A 101 9.96 2.59 -16.24
C TRP A 101 9.43 1.23 -15.78
N CYS A 102 8.72 1.21 -14.66
CA CYS A 102 8.20 0.02 -13.99
C CYS A 102 7.21 0.44 -12.90
N ASP A 103 6.54 -0.51 -12.25
CA ASP A 103 5.61 -0.21 -11.14
C ASP A 103 6.24 0.66 -10.06
N LEU A 104 7.43 0.29 -9.58
CA LEU A 104 8.12 1.05 -8.52
C LEU A 104 8.41 2.50 -8.94
N LYS A 105 8.78 2.72 -10.22
CA LYS A 105 8.98 4.08 -10.78
C LYS A 105 7.66 4.84 -10.86
N ALA A 106 6.59 4.21 -11.29
CA ALA A 106 5.26 4.82 -11.30
C ALA A 106 4.82 5.23 -9.88
N PHE A 107 4.99 4.37 -8.89
CA PHE A 107 4.66 4.68 -7.49
C PHE A 107 5.50 5.83 -6.92
N SER A 108 6.78 5.97 -7.31
CA SER A 108 7.61 7.10 -6.89
C SER A 108 7.09 8.46 -7.36
N MET A 109 6.32 8.48 -8.45
CA MET A 109 5.67 9.68 -8.97
C MET A 109 4.25 9.86 -8.43
N LEU A 110 3.52 8.76 -8.24
CA LEU A 110 2.15 8.78 -7.74
C LEU A 110 2.04 9.23 -6.28
N MET A 111 2.88 8.68 -5.40
CA MET A 111 2.73 8.90 -3.96
C MET A 111 2.92 10.37 -3.55
N PRO A 112 3.91 11.11 -4.09
CA PRO A 112 4.03 12.55 -3.82
C PRO A 112 2.90 13.39 -4.46
N ALA A 113 2.28 12.91 -5.54
CA ALA A 113 1.22 13.62 -6.26
C ALA A 113 -0.17 13.49 -5.62
N LEU A 114 -0.33 12.67 -4.59
CA LEU A 114 -1.61 12.54 -3.87
C LEU A 114 -2.01 13.89 -3.26
N PRO A 115 -3.25 14.36 -3.43
CA PRO A 115 -3.68 15.64 -2.90
C PRO A 115 -3.70 15.68 -1.37
N ALA A 116 -3.28 16.82 -0.82
CA ALA A 116 -3.39 17.05 0.62
C ALA A 116 -4.85 17.00 1.10
N GLY A 117 -5.09 16.42 2.26
CA GLY A 117 -6.43 16.27 2.84
C GLY A 117 -7.32 15.26 2.09
N SER A 118 -6.75 14.45 1.18
CA SER A 118 -7.52 13.43 0.45
C SER A 118 -7.59 12.10 1.21
N ARG A 119 -8.43 11.19 0.74
CA ARG A 119 -8.49 9.80 1.17
C ARG A 119 -7.85 8.88 0.15
N LEU A 120 -7.06 7.92 0.61
CA LEU A 120 -6.41 6.90 -0.21
C LEU A 120 -7.02 5.53 0.08
N GLN A 121 -7.48 4.86 -0.98
CA GLN A 121 -7.90 3.46 -0.96
C GLN A 121 -6.85 2.63 -1.70
N LEU A 122 -6.34 1.59 -1.07
CA LEU A 122 -5.29 0.75 -1.66
C LEU A 122 -5.83 -0.65 -1.99
N GLY A 123 -5.72 -1.01 -3.25
CA GLY A 123 -5.94 -2.39 -3.68
C GLY A 123 -4.92 -3.34 -3.09
N ASN A 124 -5.35 -4.57 -2.83
CA ASN A 124 -4.47 -5.64 -2.38
C ASN A 124 -3.46 -6.05 -3.47
N SER A 125 -2.63 -7.05 -3.19
CA SER A 125 -1.54 -7.52 -4.05
C SER A 125 -0.36 -6.53 -4.09
N THR A 126 0.08 -6.10 -5.27
CA THR A 126 1.22 -5.19 -5.44
C THR A 126 0.95 -3.74 -5.04
N PRO A 127 -0.22 -3.12 -5.29
CA PRO A 127 -0.44 -1.72 -4.97
C PRO A 127 -0.15 -1.37 -3.51
N ILE A 128 -0.75 -2.08 -2.55
CA ILE A 128 -0.51 -1.82 -1.13
C ILE A 128 0.94 -2.10 -0.70
N ARG A 129 1.64 -3.01 -1.41
CA ARG A 129 3.04 -3.33 -1.12
C ARG A 129 4.01 -2.28 -1.64
N TYR A 130 3.71 -1.68 -2.78
CA TYR A 130 4.49 -0.54 -3.28
C TYR A 130 4.21 0.70 -2.45
N ALA A 131 2.95 1.02 -2.14
CA ALA A 131 2.59 2.20 -1.37
C ALA A 131 3.33 2.27 -0.02
N GLN A 132 3.48 1.15 0.70
CA GLN A 132 4.19 1.11 1.98
C GLN A 132 5.70 1.43 1.90
N LEU A 133 6.28 1.50 0.68
CA LEU A 133 7.69 1.87 0.49
C LEU A 133 7.91 3.39 0.46
N PHE A 134 6.84 4.17 0.44
CA PHE A 134 6.86 5.62 0.32
C PHE A 134 6.25 6.29 1.54
N ARG A 135 6.68 7.52 1.81
CA ARG A 135 6.01 8.41 2.77
C ARG A 135 4.96 9.23 2.03
N TYR A 136 3.75 9.31 2.57
CA TYR A 136 2.64 10.08 2.02
C TYR A 136 1.76 10.62 3.16
N THR A 137 2.36 11.47 3.97
CA THR A 137 1.71 12.07 5.16
C THR A 137 0.68 13.16 4.82
N GLN A 138 0.55 13.53 3.55
CA GLN A 138 -0.38 14.56 3.07
C GLN A 138 -1.83 14.08 3.00
N VAL A 139 -2.11 12.78 2.97
CA VAL A 139 -3.48 12.24 2.96
C VAL A 139 -4.03 12.12 4.37
N ASP A 140 -5.33 12.41 4.54
CA ASP A 140 -5.98 12.34 5.86
C ASP A 140 -6.18 10.90 6.33
N ARG A 141 -6.45 10.00 5.39
CA ARG A 141 -6.77 8.61 5.71
C ARG A 141 -6.36 7.66 4.60
N THR A 142 -5.82 6.50 5.00
CA THR A 142 -5.52 5.38 4.09
C THR A 142 -6.25 4.13 4.57
N ASP A 143 -7.01 3.50 3.66
CA ASP A 143 -7.75 2.27 3.92
C ASP A 143 -7.44 1.20 2.87
N ALA A 144 -7.67 -0.07 3.23
CA ALA A 144 -7.57 -1.22 2.33
C ALA A 144 -8.43 -2.38 2.83
N ASN A 145 -8.89 -3.24 1.93
CA ASN A 145 -9.68 -4.43 2.25
C ASN A 145 -8.78 -5.54 2.81
N ARG A 146 -8.38 -5.43 4.10
CA ARG A 146 -7.36 -6.31 4.70
C ARG A 146 -7.91 -7.50 5.48
N GLY A 147 -9.20 -7.75 5.51
CA GLY A 147 -9.79 -8.92 6.20
C GLY A 147 -9.17 -10.23 5.70
N THR A 148 -9.53 -10.66 4.49
CA THR A 148 -8.95 -11.81 3.80
C THR A 148 -7.93 -11.43 2.73
N SER A 149 -7.76 -10.13 2.45
CA SER A 149 -6.82 -9.58 1.46
C SER A 149 -7.12 -10.02 0.02
N GLY A 150 -8.41 -10.25 -0.31
CA GLY A 150 -8.86 -10.53 -1.66
C GLY A 150 -8.60 -9.35 -2.62
N ILE A 151 -8.58 -9.64 -3.91
CA ILE A 151 -8.44 -8.62 -4.95
C ILE A 151 -9.79 -8.16 -5.51
N ASP A 152 -10.88 -8.77 -5.07
CA ASP A 152 -12.26 -8.40 -5.32
C ASP A 152 -12.72 -7.23 -4.43
N GLY A 153 -13.76 -6.50 -4.83
CA GLY A 153 -14.44 -5.48 -4.03
C GLY A 153 -13.66 -4.19 -3.76
N CYS A 154 -12.44 -4.01 -4.30
CA CYS A 154 -11.62 -2.83 -4.02
C CYS A 154 -12.22 -1.56 -4.64
N THR A 155 -12.73 -1.66 -5.88
CA THR A 155 -13.35 -0.54 -6.59
C THR A 155 -14.68 -0.14 -5.96
N SER A 156 -15.53 -1.11 -5.62
CA SER A 156 -16.81 -0.89 -4.93
C SER A 156 -16.61 -0.22 -3.57
N THR A 157 -15.61 -0.66 -2.79
CA THR A 157 -15.27 -0.04 -1.50
C THR A 157 -14.83 1.41 -1.67
N ALA A 158 -13.98 1.70 -2.66
CA ALA A 158 -13.53 3.06 -2.94
C ALA A 158 -14.68 3.97 -3.38
N MET A 159 -15.62 3.46 -4.18
CA MET A 159 -16.85 4.20 -4.55
C MET A 159 -17.71 4.54 -3.33
N GLY A 160 -17.89 3.57 -2.42
CA GLY A 160 -18.58 3.80 -1.16
C GLY A 160 -17.87 4.85 -0.29
N ALA A 161 -16.55 4.79 -0.17
CA ALA A 161 -15.77 5.78 0.56
C ALA A 161 -15.89 7.18 -0.06
N ALA A 162 -15.86 7.29 -1.40
CA ALA A 162 -16.01 8.55 -2.11
C ALA A 162 -17.41 9.16 -1.97
N SER A 163 -18.44 8.34 -1.79
CA SER A 163 -19.83 8.84 -1.63
C SER A 163 -20.08 9.50 -0.26
N THR A 164 -19.21 9.28 0.71
CA THR A 164 -19.32 9.80 2.09
C THR A 164 -18.24 10.81 2.44
N PHE A 165 -17.55 11.35 1.44
CA PHE A 165 -16.46 12.30 1.62
C PHE A 165 -16.50 13.38 0.54
N ASP A 166 -16.49 14.64 0.95
CA ASP A 166 -16.57 15.78 0.04
C ASP A 166 -15.24 16.08 -0.69
N GLY A 167 -14.13 15.53 -0.20
CA GLY A 167 -12.81 15.67 -0.81
C GLY A 167 -12.49 14.57 -1.83
N ILE A 168 -11.29 14.63 -2.37
CA ILE A 168 -10.80 13.62 -3.33
C ILE A 168 -10.58 12.29 -2.63
N THR A 169 -11.16 11.23 -3.22
CA THR A 169 -10.84 9.83 -2.85
C THR A 169 -10.08 9.19 -4.00
N THR A 170 -8.86 8.76 -3.76
CA THR A 170 -8.02 8.07 -4.74
C THR A 170 -8.00 6.58 -4.45
N LEU A 171 -8.32 5.74 -5.43
CA LEU A 171 -8.05 4.29 -5.41
C LEU A 171 -6.82 4.01 -6.26
N ILE A 172 -5.85 3.23 -5.73
CA ILE A 172 -4.78 2.64 -6.52
C ILE A 172 -4.97 1.13 -6.53
N VAL A 173 -5.17 0.53 -7.70
CA VAL A 173 -5.55 -0.87 -7.87
C VAL A 173 -4.80 -1.50 -9.05
N GLY A 174 -4.54 -2.81 -9.00
CA GLY A 174 -4.01 -3.55 -10.15
C GLY A 174 -5.11 -3.88 -11.16
N ASP A 175 -4.72 -4.17 -12.41
CA ASP A 175 -5.62 -4.50 -13.51
C ASP A 175 -6.56 -5.67 -13.20
N ASN A 176 -6.05 -6.82 -12.76
CA ASN A 176 -6.90 -7.95 -12.39
C ASN A 176 -7.91 -7.60 -11.29
N SER A 177 -7.49 -6.88 -10.25
CA SER A 177 -8.37 -6.45 -9.16
C SER A 177 -9.45 -5.48 -9.66
N PHE A 178 -9.10 -4.58 -10.57
CA PHE A 178 -10.05 -3.68 -11.21
C PHE A 178 -11.09 -4.44 -12.05
N LEU A 179 -10.65 -5.44 -12.82
CA LEU A 179 -11.52 -6.28 -13.65
C LEU A 179 -12.45 -7.17 -12.81
N TYR A 180 -11.95 -7.75 -11.71
CA TYR A 180 -12.76 -8.55 -10.78
C TYR A 180 -13.92 -7.76 -10.15
N ASP A 181 -13.80 -6.44 -10.05
CA ASP A 181 -14.80 -5.54 -9.47
C ASP A 181 -15.29 -4.47 -10.45
N SER A 182 -15.20 -4.75 -11.75
CA SER A 182 -15.61 -3.82 -12.81
C SER A 182 -17.12 -3.50 -12.80
N ASN A 183 -17.94 -4.37 -12.20
CA ASN A 183 -19.34 -4.11 -11.97
C ASN A 183 -19.61 -2.88 -11.04
N ALA A 184 -18.63 -2.42 -10.30
CA ALA A 184 -18.73 -1.17 -9.55
C ALA A 184 -18.98 0.05 -10.47
N LEU A 185 -18.47 0.01 -11.71
CA LEU A 185 -18.51 1.15 -12.63
C LEU A 185 -19.92 1.59 -13.06
N TRP A 186 -20.92 0.75 -12.91
CA TRP A 186 -22.32 1.10 -13.27
C TRP A 186 -23.14 1.69 -12.12
N ILE A 187 -22.52 1.94 -10.96
CA ILE A 187 -23.19 2.62 -9.84
C ILE A 187 -23.62 4.03 -10.28
N LYS A 188 -24.92 4.32 -10.15
CA LYS A 188 -25.52 5.57 -10.67
C LYS A 188 -24.97 6.86 -10.07
N ASN A 189 -24.64 6.84 -8.79
CA ASN A 189 -24.23 8.02 -8.03
C ASN A 189 -22.75 7.99 -7.68
N CYS A 190 -21.91 7.78 -8.70
CA CYS A 190 -20.46 7.86 -8.51
C CYS A 190 -20.05 9.32 -8.21
N SER A 191 -19.29 9.51 -7.13
CA SER A 191 -18.79 10.84 -6.77
C SER A 191 -17.86 11.39 -7.87
N PRO A 192 -18.02 12.64 -8.32
CA PRO A 192 -17.11 13.26 -9.27
C PRO A 192 -15.70 13.48 -8.71
N SER A 193 -15.54 13.37 -7.39
CA SER A 193 -14.25 13.46 -6.69
C SER A 193 -13.50 12.12 -6.63
N LEU A 194 -14.07 11.02 -7.13
CA LEU A 194 -13.38 9.73 -7.20
C LEU A 194 -12.30 9.74 -8.29
N ARG A 195 -11.12 9.28 -7.93
CA ARG A 195 -9.96 9.09 -8.80
C ARG A 195 -9.51 7.66 -8.70
N ILE A 196 -9.56 6.91 -9.80
CA ILE A 196 -9.12 5.51 -9.87
C ILE A 196 -7.82 5.44 -10.66
N ILE A 197 -6.77 4.88 -10.09
CA ILE A 197 -5.50 4.62 -10.74
C ILE A 197 -5.38 3.11 -10.93
N VAL A 198 -5.34 2.66 -12.17
CA VAL A 198 -5.17 1.26 -12.52
C VAL A 198 -3.72 1.02 -12.96
N ILE A 199 -3.00 0.19 -12.22
CA ILE A 199 -1.67 -0.28 -12.62
C ILE A 199 -1.88 -1.48 -13.55
N GLN A 200 -1.67 -1.25 -14.84
CA GLN A 200 -1.83 -2.26 -15.89
C GLN A 200 -0.46 -2.83 -16.23
N ASN A 201 -0.13 -3.95 -15.61
CA ASN A 201 1.14 -4.65 -15.78
C ASN A 201 0.97 -6.09 -16.30
N GLY A 202 -0.20 -6.43 -16.85
CA GLY A 202 -0.47 -7.71 -17.52
C GLY A 202 -0.91 -8.83 -16.58
N GLY A 203 -1.30 -8.54 -15.31
CA GLY A 203 -1.85 -9.55 -14.42
C GLY A 203 -1.24 -9.61 -13.03
N GLY A 204 -1.24 -10.79 -12.40
CA GLY A 204 -0.84 -11.02 -11.02
C GLY A 204 0.67 -10.96 -10.75
N GLY A 205 1.33 -9.87 -11.10
CA GLY A 205 2.79 -9.70 -11.00
C GLY A 205 3.41 -9.97 -9.62
N ILE A 206 2.61 -10.03 -8.56
CA ILE A 206 3.08 -10.38 -7.21
C ILE A 206 3.72 -11.78 -7.16
N PHE A 207 3.22 -12.72 -7.96
CA PHE A 207 3.68 -14.11 -7.91
C PHE A 207 5.10 -14.28 -8.44
N ARG A 208 5.62 -13.32 -9.22
CA ARG A 208 7.00 -13.31 -9.73
C ARG A 208 8.08 -13.06 -8.67
N PHE A 209 7.70 -12.50 -7.50
CA PHE A 209 8.65 -12.23 -6.42
C PHE A 209 8.32 -12.92 -5.10
N LEU A 210 7.18 -13.60 -5.00
CA LEU A 210 6.89 -14.44 -3.84
C LEU A 210 7.67 -15.75 -3.93
N GLU A 211 8.31 -16.13 -2.82
CA GLU A 211 8.91 -17.45 -2.67
C GLU A 211 7.84 -18.54 -2.83
N GLY A 212 8.19 -19.61 -3.51
CA GLY A 212 7.30 -20.68 -3.93
C GLY A 212 6.77 -20.44 -5.35
N PRO A 213 5.74 -19.62 -5.57
CA PRO A 213 5.18 -19.42 -6.91
C PRO A 213 6.21 -18.98 -7.96
N SER A 214 7.14 -18.09 -7.60
CA SER A 214 8.12 -17.55 -8.56
C SER A 214 9.10 -18.56 -9.15
N GLY A 215 9.11 -19.79 -8.65
CA GLY A 215 9.94 -20.89 -9.17
C GLY A 215 9.16 -21.94 -9.97
N LEU A 216 7.84 -21.76 -10.15
CA LEU A 216 7.00 -22.68 -10.90
C LEU A 216 6.95 -22.30 -12.37
N GLU A 217 6.97 -23.31 -13.26
CA GLU A 217 6.80 -23.11 -14.72
C GLU A 217 5.39 -22.58 -15.04
N GLU A 218 4.41 -22.97 -14.25
CA GLU A 218 3.01 -22.64 -14.43
C GLU A 218 2.63 -21.25 -13.87
N VAL A 219 3.58 -20.47 -13.35
CA VAL A 219 3.29 -19.18 -12.70
C VAL A 219 2.56 -18.19 -13.63
N GLU A 220 2.95 -18.14 -14.90
CA GLU A 220 2.35 -17.23 -15.88
C GLU A 220 0.91 -17.63 -16.21
N GLU A 221 0.61 -18.91 -16.35
CA GLU A 221 -0.70 -19.39 -16.77
C GLU A 221 -1.75 -19.36 -15.64
N TYR A 222 -1.39 -19.90 -14.46
CA TYR A 222 -2.38 -20.14 -13.40
C TYR A 222 -2.35 -19.10 -12.26
N PHE A 223 -1.22 -18.42 -12.04
CA PHE A 223 -1.11 -17.48 -10.93
C PHE A 223 -1.22 -16.02 -11.38
N GLU A 224 -0.63 -15.67 -12.51
CA GLU A 224 -0.67 -14.29 -13.00
C GLU A 224 -1.99 -13.95 -13.67
N THR A 225 -2.69 -14.96 -14.21
CA THR A 225 -3.97 -14.79 -14.89
C THR A 225 -3.93 -13.61 -15.89
N PRO A 226 -3.09 -13.70 -16.93
CA PRO A 226 -2.97 -12.64 -17.92
C PRO A 226 -4.29 -12.44 -18.67
N HIS A 227 -4.57 -11.19 -19.06
CA HIS A 227 -5.80 -10.85 -19.76
C HIS A 227 -5.53 -9.91 -20.95
N ASN A 228 -6.44 -9.91 -21.92
CA ASN A 228 -6.42 -9.03 -23.08
C ASN A 228 -7.60 -8.03 -23.06
N VAL A 229 -8.16 -7.72 -21.89
CA VAL A 229 -9.28 -6.79 -21.76
C VAL A 229 -8.79 -5.37 -22.00
N ASP A 230 -9.46 -4.67 -22.91
CA ASP A 230 -9.27 -3.25 -23.14
C ASP A 230 -9.95 -2.46 -22.00
N ILE A 231 -9.16 -2.14 -20.97
CA ILE A 231 -9.66 -1.42 -19.78
C ILE A 231 -10.12 -0.01 -20.14
N GLU A 232 -9.48 0.65 -21.10
CA GLU A 232 -9.85 2.01 -21.54
C GLU A 232 -11.27 2.01 -22.11
N ARG A 233 -11.58 1.13 -23.04
CA ARG A 233 -12.94 0.98 -23.60
C ARG A 233 -13.97 0.59 -22.56
N LEU A 234 -13.62 -0.30 -21.64
CA LEU A 234 -14.50 -0.67 -20.55
C LEU A 234 -14.88 0.56 -19.69
N VAL A 235 -13.92 1.40 -19.36
CA VAL A 235 -14.10 2.59 -18.54
C VAL A 235 -14.92 3.67 -19.31
N GLU A 236 -14.66 3.86 -20.61
CA GLU A 236 -15.38 4.81 -21.47
C GLU A 236 -16.87 4.48 -21.59
N VAL A 237 -17.24 3.21 -21.71
CA VAL A 237 -18.65 2.76 -21.74
C VAL A 237 -19.41 3.24 -20.50
N HIS A 238 -18.75 3.32 -19.35
CA HIS A 238 -19.31 3.78 -18.09
C HIS A 238 -19.18 5.30 -17.87
N ARG A 239 -18.70 6.05 -18.87
CA ARG A 239 -18.62 7.52 -18.90
C ARG A 239 -17.70 8.14 -17.84
N PHE A 240 -16.63 7.44 -17.47
CA PHE A 240 -15.56 8.05 -16.69
C PHE A 240 -14.63 8.84 -17.61
N LYS A 241 -14.00 9.87 -17.09
CA LYS A 241 -12.90 10.55 -17.81
C LYS A 241 -11.66 9.65 -17.74
N VAL A 242 -11.07 9.35 -18.91
CA VAL A 242 -9.90 8.47 -18.99
C VAL A 242 -8.63 9.27 -19.20
N TYR A 243 -7.57 8.86 -18.51
CA TYR A 243 -6.20 9.30 -18.70
C TYR A 243 -5.33 8.08 -18.87
N ARG A 244 -4.21 8.23 -19.59
CA ARG A 244 -3.28 7.14 -19.86
C ARG A 244 -1.85 7.59 -19.67
N ALA A 245 -1.00 6.70 -19.12
CA ALA A 245 0.44 6.88 -19.03
C ALA A 245 1.17 5.57 -19.37
N THR A 246 2.23 5.67 -20.19
CA THR A 246 3.05 4.53 -20.63
C THR A 246 4.52 4.72 -20.30
N ASP A 247 4.88 5.89 -19.76
CA ASP A 247 6.21 6.28 -19.35
C ASP A 247 6.16 7.43 -18.31
N ALA A 248 7.30 7.86 -17.81
CA ALA A 248 7.37 8.90 -16.80
C ALA A 248 6.87 10.28 -17.30
N PRO A 249 7.23 10.77 -18.51
CA PRO A 249 6.71 12.03 -19.02
C PRO A 249 5.18 12.04 -19.20
N SER A 250 4.59 10.97 -19.73
CA SER A 250 3.13 10.86 -19.89
C SER A 250 2.42 10.77 -18.54
N LEU A 251 3.03 10.13 -17.55
CA LEU A 251 2.48 10.10 -16.18
C LEU A 251 2.50 11.48 -15.53
N GLU A 252 3.58 12.23 -15.64
CA GLU A 252 3.69 13.60 -15.14
C GLU A 252 2.61 14.50 -15.76
N SER A 253 2.48 14.44 -17.08
CA SER A 253 1.43 15.18 -17.80
C SER A 253 0.03 14.78 -17.35
N ALA A 254 -0.26 13.49 -17.26
CA ALA A 254 -1.57 13.00 -16.82
C ALA A 254 -1.90 13.46 -15.39
N LEU A 255 -0.97 13.38 -14.46
CA LEU A 255 -1.17 13.77 -13.06
C LEU A 255 -1.48 15.27 -12.90
N SER A 256 -0.93 16.13 -13.74
CA SER A 256 -1.20 17.57 -13.72
C SER A 256 -2.68 17.91 -13.94
N GLU A 257 -3.40 17.07 -14.69
CA GLU A 257 -4.81 17.23 -15.00
C GLU A 257 -5.73 16.31 -14.18
N PHE A 258 -5.25 15.12 -13.82
CA PHE A 258 -6.05 14.07 -13.20
C PHE A 258 -6.72 14.49 -11.89
N TYR A 259 -6.04 15.29 -11.10
CA TYR A 259 -6.55 15.77 -9.81
C TYR A 259 -7.30 17.10 -9.89
N GLN A 260 -7.42 17.70 -11.08
CA GLN A 260 -8.21 18.91 -11.24
C GLN A 260 -9.70 18.64 -10.98
N PRO A 261 -10.42 19.62 -10.41
CA PRO A 261 -11.86 19.51 -10.23
C PRO A 261 -12.58 19.20 -11.55
N GLY A 262 -13.51 18.27 -11.51
CA GLY A 262 -14.28 17.86 -12.68
C GLY A 262 -15.71 17.50 -12.33
N ARG A 263 -16.56 17.31 -13.38
CA ARG A 263 -17.98 16.96 -13.21
C ARG A 263 -18.22 15.45 -13.16
N GLN A 264 -17.18 14.65 -13.37
CA GLN A 264 -17.27 13.18 -13.40
C GLN A 264 -16.02 12.56 -12.77
N ALA A 265 -16.17 11.35 -12.27
CA ALA A 265 -15.05 10.54 -11.80
C ALA A 265 -14.05 10.27 -12.93
N ALA A 266 -12.80 10.05 -12.58
CA ALA A 266 -11.74 9.82 -13.54
C ALA A 266 -10.95 8.55 -13.24
N VAL A 267 -10.48 7.90 -14.31
CA VAL A 267 -9.59 6.74 -14.26
C VAL A 267 -8.29 7.06 -14.98
N LEU A 268 -7.17 6.83 -14.33
CA LEU A 268 -5.82 6.90 -14.89
C LEU A 268 -5.29 5.47 -15.05
N ILE A 269 -5.05 5.07 -16.28
CA ILE A 269 -4.47 3.76 -16.62
C ILE A 269 -2.97 3.95 -16.81
N ILE A 270 -2.18 3.30 -15.95
CA ILE A 270 -0.72 3.34 -16.01
C ILE A 270 -0.22 2.01 -16.51
N GLN A 271 0.24 1.99 -17.73
CA GLN A 271 0.81 0.79 -18.35
C GLN A 271 2.30 0.69 -18.02
N THR A 272 2.69 -0.43 -17.41
CA THR A 272 4.09 -0.75 -17.11
C THR A 272 4.49 -2.07 -17.73
N PRO A 273 5.80 -2.33 -17.97
CA PRO A 273 6.25 -3.61 -18.50
C PRO A 273 5.92 -4.79 -17.58
N GLU A 274 5.43 -5.88 -18.15
CA GLU A 274 4.95 -7.06 -17.41
C GLU A 274 6.05 -7.77 -16.62
N LYS A 275 7.22 -8.00 -17.25
CA LYS A 275 8.21 -8.99 -16.77
C LYS A 275 9.29 -8.43 -15.85
N ILE A 276 9.53 -7.12 -15.83
CA ILE A 276 10.69 -6.55 -15.10
C ILE A 276 10.42 -6.25 -13.63
N ASN A 277 9.15 -6.04 -13.25
CA ASN A 277 8.75 -5.57 -11.92
C ASN A 277 9.29 -6.46 -10.79
N GLY A 278 9.18 -7.78 -10.94
CA GLY A 278 9.69 -8.73 -9.96
C GLY A 278 11.21 -8.65 -9.74
N LYS A 279 11.98 -8.51 -10.83
CA LYS A 279 13.44 -8.36 -10.77
C LYS A 279 13.85 -7.05 -10.10
N ILE A 280 13.19 -5.95 -10.45
CA ILE A 280 13.46 -4.63 -9.88
C ILE A 280 13.14 -4.63 -8.38
N LEU A 281 12.00 -5.16 -7.96
CA LEU A 281 11.64 -5.20 -6.55
C LEU A 281 12.55 -6.12 -5.72
N LYS A 282 12.98 -7.27 -6.27
CA LYS A 282 14.00 -8.12 -5.64
C LYS A 282 15.33 -7.38 -5.49
N GLY A 283 15.78 -6.68 -6.54
CA GLY A 283 16.99 -5.84 -6.51
C GLY A 283 16.91 -4.73 -5.47
N TYR A 284 15.78 -4.05 -5.38
CA TYR A 284 15.52 -3.03 -4.37
C TYR A 284 15.74 -3.54 -2.94
N PHE A 285 15.13 -4.67 -2.58
CA PHE A 285 15.32 -5.25 -1.26
C PHE A 285 16.73 -5.79 -1.01
N GLN A 286 17.43 -6.24 -2.05
CA GLN A 286 18.85 -6.64 -1.92
C GLN A 286 19.74 -5.43 -1.62
N THR A 287 19.49 -4.29 -2.27
CA THR A 287 20.26 -3.06 -2.03
C THR A 287 20.07 -2.52 -0.62
N LEU A 288 18.86 -2.65 -0.04
CA LEU A 288 18.59 -2.25 1.34
C LEU A 288 19.26 -3.13 2.41
N LYS A 289 19.69 -4.33 2.07
CA LYS A 289 20.40 -5.23 3.03
C LYS A 289 21.87 -4.86 3.23
N ASN A 290 22.48 -4.18 2.27
CA ASN A 290 23.86 -3.71 2.29
C ASN A 290 23.98 -2.34 2.96
#